data_2914a52c48cb1a879c2dee58f40e0a9d
#
_entry.id   2914a52c48cb1a879c2dee58f40e0a9d
#
_cell.length_a   1.000
_cell.length_b   1.000
_cell.length_c   1.000
_cell.angle_alpha   90.00
_cell.angle_beta   90.00
_cell.angle_gamma   90.00
#
_symmetry.space_group_name_H-M   'P 1'
#
loop_
_entity.id
_entity.type
_entity.pdbx_description
1 polymer ?
#
loop_
_entity_poly.entity_id
_entity_poly.type
_entity_poly.pdbx_seq_one_letter_code
_entity_poly.pdbx_strand_id
1 'polypeptide(L)'
;MNNPSKRYTAMAASCALIMSTFCSCGDNSTSSSGNYKKDEHRNNNSIVSEASQTADEEYAPEFTDSPRPSYPSGNEEYKEYIESGFKDPRAEPLSTFSADVDTASYSNIRRLIEDGSFVPEDAVRAEEFINYFDYDYPNPEEGRVFGDYVELADCPWNPANKLMMIGIQGRRLPENDAPPSNLVFLIDSSGSMASYDKLPLVQTAFSMLAEKLTENDRISIVTYAGSTDTRIAGASGKDKDDILSALYSITASGGTNGEGGIEKAYALAEKYFIDGGNNRVILATDGDLNIGASSEDELVKLIKTKRDKGIYLSVLGFGTGNYKDNKMEAIAENGNGNYSYIDSVDEAHRVLVQEMEGTLYTIAKDVKIQVEFNPSQIKSYRLIGYDNRLMNAEDFYDTTKDAGEVGAGHSVTALYEVELAGTGDTYRGVQLEFSSEHTAKPAENNGRSELCKLSVTYKPVNGNTGKDIYESQLFGMEKYNSEPSESIRLASAAAEFAMLLRNSEFKGSSSYEHVVKTAGSIPTTDKTDELIQLAKQADMLYG
;
A
#
# COMPACT_ATOMS: atom_id res chain seq x y z
N MET A 1 -28.53 -31.42 32.89
CA MET A 1 -29.61 -32.15 32.15
C MET A 1 -30.04 -31.25 31.02
N ASN A 2 -29.96 -31.80 29.83
CA ASN A 2 -30.48 -31.32 28.54
C ASN A 2 -29.74 -30.16 27.82
N ASN A 3 -28.84 -30.61 26.96
CA ASN A 3 -28.36 -29.93 25.77
C ASN A 3 -29.34 -30.23 24.60
N PRO A 4 -29.64 -29.29 23.70
CA PRO A 4 -29.86 -29.69 22.32
C PRO A 4 -28.93 -28.97 21.34
N SER A 5 -28.09 -29.78 20.72
CA SER A 5 -27.41 -29.55 19.48
C SER A 5 -28.36 -29.16 18.35
N LYS A 6 -28.14 -28.05 17.66
CA LYS A 6 -28.74 -27.77 16.35
C LYS A 6 -27.70 -27.90 15.27
N ARG A 7 -27.89 -28.92 14.44
CA ARG A 7 -27.19 -29.18 13.19
C ARG A 7 -27.57 -28.10 12.17
N TYR A 8 -26.60 -27.47 11.56
CA TYR A 8 -26.79 -26.71 10.31
C TYR A 8 -26.45 -27.62 9.13
N THR A 9 -27.45 -27.87 8.31
CA THR A 9 -27.38 -28.62 7.07
C THR A 9 -26.87 -27.67 5.97
N ALA A 10 -25.75 -28.01 5.37
CA ALA A 10 -25.24 -27.35 4.17
C ALA A 10 -26.17 -27.63 2.98
N MET A 11 -26.60 -26.59 2.31
CA MET A 11 -27.36 -26.65 1.07
C MET A 11 -26.40 -26.32 -0.08
N ALA A 12 -25.91 -27.37 -0.73
CA ALA A 12 -25.15 -27.26 -1.96
C ALA A 12 -26.10 -27.01 -3.12
N ALA A 13 -25.98 -25.86 -3.77
CA ALA A 13 -26.71 -25.59 -5.02
C ALA A 13 -25.79 -25.92 -6.19
N SER A 14 -26.15 -26.97 -6.93
CA SER A 14 -25.58 -27.35 -8.21
C SER A 14 -26.02 -26.37 -9.29
N CYS A 15 -25.05 -25.66 -9.91
CA CYS A 15 -25.27 -25.00 -11.20
C CYS A 15 -24.89 -25.97 -12.31
N ALA A 16 -25.88 -26.37 -13.11
CA ALA A 16 -25.75 -27.23 -14.28
C ALA A 16 -25.26 -26.39 -15.48
N LEU A 17 -24.20 -26.89 -16.13
CA LEU A 17 -23.77 -26.48 -17.45
C LEU A 17 -24.86 -26.73 -18.50
N ILE A 18 -25.19 -25.71 -19.28
CA ILE A 18 -25.87 -25.88 -20.56
C ILE A 18 -24.91 -25.49 -21.66
N MET A 19 -24.32 -26.49 -22.31
CA MET A 19 -23.71 -26.36 -23.63
C MET A 19 -24.82 -26.38 -24.66
N SER A 20 -24.89 -25.36 -25.51
CA SER A 20 -25.61 -25.42 -26.75
C SER A 20 -24.63 -25.11 -27.90
N THR A 21 -24.30 -26.19 -28.62
CA THR A 21 -23.70 -26.22 -29.93
C THR A 21 -24.66 -25.63 -30.95
N PHE A 22 -24.20 -24.65 -31.73
CA PHE A 22 -24.75 -24.37 -33.04
C PHE A 22 -23.64 -24.38 -34.08
N CYS A 23 -23.73 -25.40 -34.92
CA CYS A 23 -23.05 -25.53 -36.21
C CYS A 23 -24.02 -25.03 -37.27
N SER A 24 -23.64 -24.14 -38.16
CA SER A 24 -24.13 -24.16 -39.54
C SER A 24 -23.32 -23.30 -40.45
N CYS A 25 -22.98 -23.92 -41.56
CA CYS A 25 -22.33 -23.47 -42.76
C CYS A 25 -23.17 -22.48 -43.57
N GLY A 26 -22.51 -21.77 -44.48
CA GLY A 26 -23.16 -21.18 -45.65
C GLY A 26 -22.40 -20.05 -46.28
N ASP A 27 -21.71 -20.35 -47.19
CA ASP A 27 -21.19 -19.95 -48.50
C ASP A 27 -21.55 -18.56 -49.08
N ASN A 28 -20.54 -18.06 -49.76
CA ASN A 28 -20.47 -17.47 -51.12
C ASN A 28 -20.54 -15.97 -51.35
N SER A 29 -19.37 -15.51 -51.86
CA SER A 29 -19.15 -14.71 -53.11
C SER A 29 -19.68 -13.25 -53.11
N THR A 30 -18.90 -12.29 -53.49
CA THR A 30 -18.29 -11.96 -54.78
C THR A 30 -17.54 -10.62 -54.71
N SER A 31 -16.35 -10.65 -55.26
CA SER A 31 -15.63 -9.66 -56.10
C SER A 31 -16.07 -8.21 -56.16
N SER A 32 -15.14 -7.29 -55.97
CA SER A 32 -14.76 -6.36 -57.04
C SER A 32 -13.45 -5.62 -56.76
N SER A 33 -12.64 -5.68 -57.76
CA SER A 33 -11.41 -5.05 -58.17
C SER A 33 -11.32 -3.54 -58.02
N GLY A 34 -10.11 -3.07 -57.72
CA GLY A 34 -9.71 -1.66 -57.87
C GLY A 34 -8.18 -1.53 -57.82
N ASN A 35 -7.56 -1.61 -59.00
CA ASN A 35 -6.16 -1.32 -59.27
C ASN A 35 -5.81 0.15 -59.01
N TYR A 36 -4.57 0.41 -58.55
CA TYR A 36 -3.65 1.38 -59.17
C TYR A 36 -2.21 1.23 -58.63
N LYS A 37 -1.30 0.82 -59.58
CA LYS A 37 0.08 1.21 -59.98
C LYS A 37 1.05 1.61 -58.87
N LYS A 38 2.10 0.86 -58.68
CA LYS A 38 3.48 0.85 -59.22
C LYS A 38 4.15 2.21 -59.34
N ASP A 39 5.29 2.37 -58.65
CA ASP A 39 6.53 2.82 -59.29
C ASP A 39 7.78 2.25 -58.60
N GLU A 40 8.71 1.88 -59.46
CA GLU A 40 9.97 1.18 -59.24
C GLU A 40 11.12 2.15 -58.96
N HIS A 41 12.17 1.67 -58.27
CA HIS A 41 13.59 1.79 -58.70
C HIS A 41 14.43 0.89 -57.75
N ARG A 42 15.00 -0.22 -58.27
CA ARG A 42 16.33 -0.51 -58.86
C ARG A 42 17.50 0.00 -58.02
N ASN A 43 18.49 -0.75 -57.64
CA ASN A 43 19.44 -1.69 -58.22
C ASN A 43 20.42 -2.12 -57.12
N ASN A 44 21.17 -3.15 -57.08
CA ASN A 44 21.82 -4.13 -57.92
C ASN A 44 22.84 -4.93 -57.07
N ASN A 45 22.89 -6.23 -57.36
CA ASN A 45 24.06 -7.12 -57.52
C ASN A 45 25.02 -7.37 -56.33
N SER A 46 25.50 -8.59 -56.09
CA SER A 46 25.87 -9.72 -56.98
C SER A 46 26.32 -10.95 -56.16
N ILE A 47 25.93 -12.14 -56.64
CA ILE A 47 26.72 -13.33 -57.04
C ILE A 47 27.35 -14.22 -55.94
N VAL A 48 26.75 -15.36 -55.71
CA VAL A 48 27.10 -16.79 -55.93
C VAL A 48 28.40 -17.34 -55.30
N SER A 49 28.25 -18.39 -54.47
CA SER A 49 28.81 -19.71 -54.79
C SER A 49 28.26 -20.80 -53.86
N GLU A 50 27.78 -21.88 -54.50
CA GLU A 50 27.42 -23.15 -53.85
C GLU A 50 28.66 -23.86 -53.30
N ALA A 51 28.51 -24.49 -52.17
CA ALA A 51 29.21 -25.71 -51.80
C ALA A 51 28.38 -26.51 -50.82
N SER A 52 27.87 -27.62 -51.27
CA SER A 52 27.27 -28.68 -50.45
C SER A 52 28.29 -29.33 -49.53
N GLN A 53 27.96 -29.44 -48.26
CA GLN A 53 28.47 -30.54 -47.38
C GLN A 53 27.39 -30.97 -46.40
N THR A 54 27.02 -32.22 -46.48
CA THR A 54 26.24 -33.00 -45.53
C THR A 54 27.02 -33.12 -44.23
N ALA A 55 26.40 -32.73 -43.12
CA ALA A 55 26.83 -33.13 -41.80
C ALA A 55 25.59 -33.35 -40.91
N ASP A 56 25.65 -34.42 -40.15
CA ASP A 56 24.63 -35.01 -39.33
C ASP A 56 23.98 -33.98 -38.38
N GLU A 57 22.64 -33.94 -38.36
CA GLU A 57 21.87 -33.23 -37.32
C GLU A 57 21.93 -34.02 -36.03
N GLU A 58 22.81 -33.60 -35.12
CA GLU A 58 22.80 -33.95 -33.72
C GLU A 58 21.67 -33.15 -33.05
N TYR A 59 20.62 -33.85 -32.63
CA TYR A 59 19.47 -33.31 -31.92
C TYR A 59 19.96 -32.72 -30.57
N ALA A 60 20.21 -31.42 -30.52
CA ALA A 60 20.35 -30.72 -29.28
C ALA A 60 18.96 -30.60 -28.61
N PRO A 61 18.81 -30.87 -27.28
CA PRO A 61 17.54 -30.68 -26.60
C PRO A 61 17.18 -29.19 -26.68
N GLU A 62 15.98 -28.89 -27.19
CA GLU A 62 15.37 -27.57 -27.05
C GLU A 62 15.33 -27.23 -25.52
N PHE A 63 16.17 -26.30 -25.11
CA PHE A 63 15.97 -25.60 -23.85
C PHE A 63 14.67 -24.84 -24.03
N THR A 64 13.62 -25.27 -23.34
CA THR A 64 12.41 -24.48 -23.15
C THR A 64 12.85 -23.15 -22.51
N ASP A 65 12.81 -22.07 -23.30
CA ASP A 65 13.00 -20.72 -22.82
C ASP A 65 12.04 -20.52 -21.62
N SER A 66 12.59 -20.33 -20.45
CA SER A 66 11.80 -19.87 -19.31
C SER A 66 11.14 -18.56 -19.73
N PRO A 67 9.84 -18.37 -19.47
CA PRO A 67 9.16 -17.14 -19.86
C PRO A 67 9.89 -15.96 -19.27
N ARG A 68 10.46 -15.10 -20.11
CA ARG A 68 11.06 -13.84 -19.66
C ARG A 68 9.93 -12.90 -19.25
N PRO A 69 10.05 -12.22 -18.08
CA PRO A 69 9.05 -11.26 -17.67
C PRO A 69 8.84 -10.20 -18.76
N SER A 70 7.58 -9.87 -19.03
CA SER A 70 7.21 -8.78 -19.93
C SER A 70 7.14 -7.46 -19.16
N TYR A 71 7.45 -6.34 -19.82
CA TYR A 71 7.17 -5.03 -19.21
C TYR A 71 5.66 -4.83 -19.04
N PRO A 72 5.22 -4.15 -17.97
CA PRO A 72 3.80 -3.82 -17.78
C PRO A 72 3.23 -3.17 -19.04
N SER A 73 2.07 -3.61 -19.48
CA SER A 73 1.41 -3.06 -20.66
C SER A 73 0.68 -1.78 -20.26
N GLY A 74 1.07 -0.63 -20.83
CA GLY A 74 0.34 0.62 -20.63
C GLY A 74 1.23 1.79 -20.18
N ASN A 75 0.57 2.84 -19.69
CA ASN A 75 1.20 4.07 -19.19
C ASN A 75 1.15 4.13 -17.65
N GLU A 76 1.55 3.03 -16.98
CA GLU A 76 1.66 3.02 -15.51
C GLU A 76 2.79 3.96 -15.08
N GLU A 77 2.56 4.76 -14.03
CA GLU A 77 3.51 5.76 -13.53
C GLU A 77 3.77 5.55 -12.05
N TYR A 78 5.05 5.47 -11.70
CA TYR A 78 5.53 5.35 -10.33
C TYR A 78 6.52 6.48 -10.06
N LYS A 79 6.58 6.95 -8.80
CA LYS A 79 7.51 7.99 -8.40
C LYS A 79 8.80 7.35 -7.90
N GLU A 80 9.93 7.80 -8.44
CA GLU A 80 11.24 7.43 -7.94
C GLU A 80 11.46 7.96 -6.53
N TYR A 81 11.90 7.07 -5.62
CA TYR A 81 12.33 7.40 -4.27
C TYR A 81 13.75 6.92 -4.06
N ILE A 82 14.59 7.82 -3.54
CA ILE A 82 15.98 7.50 -3.19
C ILE A 82 15.96 6.80 -1.83
N GLU A 83 16.48 5.58 -1.79
CA GLU A 83 16.57 4.79 -0.58
C GLU A 83 17.50 5.44 0.45
N SER A 84 17.04 5.53 1.70
CA SER A 84 17.81 6.12 2.80
C SER A 84 18.99 5.24 3.19
N GLY A 85 20.20 5.84 3.23
CA GLY A 85 21.41 5.19 3.66
C GLY A 85 21.58 5.18 5.19
N PHE A 86 22.71 4.60 5.64
CA PHE A 86 23.08 4.63 7.05
C PHE A 86 23.43 6.03 7.52
N LYS A 87 22.92 6.39 8.70
CA LYS A 87 23.16 7.65 9.41
C LYS A 87 23.98 7.43 10.66
N ASP A 88 24.86 8.39 10.97
CA ASP A 88 25.65 8.41 12.21
C ASP A 88 24.86 9.19 13.29
N PRO A 89 24.44 8.56 14.40
CA PRO A 89 23.65 9.24 15.43
C PRO A 89 24.37 10.37 16.16
N ARG A 90 25.69 10.52 15.96
CA ARG A 90 26.44 11.67 16.47
C ARG A 90 26.20 12.93 15.65
N ALA A 91 25.89 12.79 14.37
CA ALA A 91 25.56 13.87 13.46
C ALA A 91 24.03 14.03 13.33
N GLU A 92 23.33 12.90 13.19
CA GLU A 92 21.89 12.81 12.98
C GLU A 92 21.28 11.83 14.02
N PRO A 93 21.07 12.25 15.27
CA PRO A 93 20.56 11.36 16.30
C PRO A 93 19.07 11.02 16.15
N LEU A 94 18.33 11.80 15.38
CA LEU A 94 16.88 11.73 15.25
C LEU A 94 16.45 11.18 13.88
N SER A 95 15.57 10.19 13.91
CA SER A 95 14.83 9.70 12.76
C SER A 95 13.36 10.02 12.97
N THR A 96 12.79 10.86 12.11
CA THR A 96 11.41 11.36 12.23
C THR A 96 10.63 11.01 10.97
N PHE A 97 9.43 10.47 11.12
CA PHE A 97 8.57 10.09 10.00
C PHE A 97 7.09 10.13 10.39
N SER A 98 6.21 10.24 9.36
CA SER A 98 4.76 10.15 9.51
C SER A 98 4.32 8.69 9.71
N ALA A 99 3.31 8.48 10.54
CA ALA A 99 2.70 7.15 10.76
C ALA A 99 1.75 6.71 9.65
N ASP A 100 1.63 7.49 8.58
CA ASP A 100 0.78 7.15 7.44
C ASP A 100 1.45 6.05 6.60
N VAL A 101 0.80 4.90 6.51
CA VAL A 101 1.30 3.77 5.73
C VAL A 101 0.16 3.15 4.93
N ASP A 102 0.29 3.25 3.62
CA ASP A 102 -0.59 2.59 2.67
C ASP A 102 -0.14 1.13 2.43
N THR A 103 -0.90 0.38 1.65
CA THR A 103 -0.57 -1.01 1.28
C THR A 103 -0.68 -1.26 -0.23
N ALA A 104 -0.89 -0.21 -1.02
CA ALA A 104 -1.13 -0.28 -2.46
C ALA A 104 0.07 -0.87 -3.23
N SER A 105 1.30 -0.59 -2.79
CA SER A 105 2.51 -1.14 -3.42
C SER A 105 2.53 -2.66 -3.34
N TYR A 106 2.21 -3.27 -2.19
CA TYR A 106 2.24 -4.72 -2.06
C TYR A 106 1.23 -5.40 -3.01
N SER A 107 -0.04 -4.99 -3.01
CA SER A 107 -1.08 -5.59 -3.85
C SER A 107 -0.83 -5.34 -5.35
N ASN A 108 -0.30 -4.18 -5.72
CA ASN A 108 0.08 -3.92 -7.11
C ASN A 108 1.26 -4.80 -7.57
N ILE A 109 2.27 -4.99 -6.71
CA ILE A 109 3.41 -5.87 -7.01
C ILE A 109 2.98 -7.34 -7.07
N ARG A 110 2.07 -7.78 -6.18
CA ARG A 110 1.44 -9.10 -6.25
C ARG A 110 0.85 -9.34 -7.64
N ARG A 111 0.00 -8.44 -8.11
CA ARG A 111 -0.57 -8.50 -9.46
C ARG A 111 0.50 -8.63 -10.53
N LEU A 112 1.55 -7.80 -10.50
CA LEU A 112 2.61 -7.83 -11.50
C LEU A 112 3.34 -9.17 -11.54
N ILE A 113 3.63 -9.74 -10.38
CA ILE A 113 4.30 -11.06 -10.28
C ILE A 113 3.37 -12.17 -10.78
N GLU A 114 2.09 -12.16 -10.40
CA GLU A 114 1.10 -13.16 -10.83
C GLU A 114 0.85 -13.12 -12.35
N ASP A 115 0.88 -11.92 -12.93
CA ASP A 115 0.80 -11.70 -14.39
C ASP A 115 2.10 -12.09 -15.13
N GLY A 116 3.17 -12.43 -14.41
CA GLY A 116 4.49 -12.69 -15.00
C GLY A 116 5.13 -11.43 -15.60
N SER A 117 4.74 -10.26 -15.14
CA SER A 117 5.24 -8.97 -15.59
C SER A 117 6.51 -8.56 -14.83
N PHE A 118 7.32 -7.71 -15.48
CA PHE A 118 8.47 -7.10 -14.82
C PHE A 118 8.01 -6.12 -13.74
N VAL A 119 8.59 -6.22 -12.53
CA VAL A 119 8.34 -5.28 -11.43
C VAL A 119 9.26 -4.07 -11.57
N PRO A 120 8.73 -2.85 -11.76
CA PRO A 120 9.53 -1.63 -11.71
C PRO A 120 10.07 -1.40 -10.31
N GLU A 121 11.37 -1.08 -10.19
CA GLU A 121 12.01 -0.81 -8.88
C GLU A 121 11.29 0.32 -8.12
N ASP A 122 10.84 1.36 -8.83
CA ASP A 122 10.11 2.51 -8.28
C ASP A 122 8.68 2.18 -7.80
N ALA A 123 8.13 1.04 -8.19
CA ALA A 123 6.82 0.59 -7.71
C ALA A 123 6.89 -0.04 -6.31
N VAL A 124 8.10 -0.37 -5.81
CA VAL A 124 8.30 -1.11 -4.57
C VAL A 124 8.57 -0.15 -3.40
N ARG A 125 7.62 -0.05 -2.49
CA ARG A 125 7.74 0.69 -1.23
C ARG A 125 7.85 -0.29 -0.06
N ALA A 126 9.06 -0.41 0.50
CA ALA A 126 9.38 -1.43 1.49
C ALA A 126 8.52 -1.32 2.76
N GLU A 127 8.20 -0.12 3.20
CA GLU A 127 7.29 0.13 4.33
C GLU A 127 5.89 -0.45 4.09
N GLU A 128 5.38 -0.42 2.86
CA GLU A 128 4.06 -0.95 2.52
C GLU A 128 4.06 -2.48 2.49
N PHE A 129 5.19 -3.10 2.13
CA PHE A 129 5.38 -4.54 2.27
C PHE A 129 5.40 -4.97 3.73
N ILE A 130 6.13 -4.23 4.57
CA ILE A 130 6.20 -4.50 6.01
C ILE A 130 4.82 -4.36 6.65
N ASN A 131 4.08 -3.29 6.33
CA ASN A 131 2.81 -2.96 6.95
C ASN A 131 1.58 -3.67 6.32
N TYR A 132 1.77 -4.47 5.28
CA TYR A 132 0.70 -5.31 4.73
C TYR A 132 0.31 -6.45 5.68
N PHE A 133 1.21 -6.89 6.55
CA PHE A 133 1.03 -8.01 7.45
C PHE A 133 0.55 -7.57 8.83
N ASP A 134 -0.16 -8.48 9.51
CA ASP A 134 -0.60 -8.29 10.88
C ASP A 134 0.47 -8.80 11.86
N TYR A 135 0.72 -8.04 12.91
CA TYR A 135 1.67 -8.38 13.97
C TYR A 135 0.98 -8.48 15.32
N ASP A 136 1.48 -9.38 16.18
CA ASP A 136 0.93 -9.56 17.53
C ASP A 136 1.53 -8.53 18.49
N TYR A 137 1.04 -7.29 18.40
CA TYR A 137 1.43 -6.23 19.31
C TYR A 137 0.52 -6.16 20.52
N PRO A 138 1.05 -5.77 21.71
CA PRO A 138 0.24 -5.57 22.89
C PRO A 138 -0.75 -4.41 22.70
N ASN A 139 -1.98 -4.60 23.14
CA ASN A 139 -2.94 -3.49 23.19
C ASN A 139 -2.42 -2.39 24.10
N PRO A 140 -2.75 -1.10 23.83
CA PRO A 140 -2.39 0.01 24.69
C PRO A 140 -2.95 -0.17 26.11
N GLU A 141 -2.23 0.35 27.09
CA GLU A 141 -2.72 0.45 28.47
C GLU A 141 -3.99 1.31 28.56
N GLU A 142 -4.79 1.09 29.59
CA GLU A 142 -6.03 1.87 29.81
C GLU A 142 -5.74 3.38 29.84
N GLY A 143 -6.44 4.13 29.01
CA GLY A 143 -6.28 5.59 28.90
C GLY A 143 -5.25 6.04 27.85
N ARG A 144 -4.43 5.15 27.31
CA ARG A 144 -3.52 5.46 26.18
C ARG A 144 -4.20 5.18 24.84
N VAL A 145 -3.80 5.93 23.81
CA VAL A 145 -4.23 5.72 22.43
C VAL A 145 -3.35 4.70 21.72
N PHE A 146 -2.05 4.68 22.06
CA PHE A 146 -1.07 3.81 21.46
C PHE A 146 -0.39 2.87 22.46
N GLY A 147 -0.14 1.64 22.03
CA GLY A 147 0.78 0.68 22.65
C GLY A 147 2.09 0.67 21.89
N ASP A 148 3.21 0.62 22.60
CA ASP A 148 4.55 0.62 22.02
C ASP A 148 5.14 -0.79 22.08
N TYR A 149 5.76 -1.22 20.98
CA TYR A 149 6.50 -2.47 20.89
C TYR A 149 7.89 -2.22 20.32
N VAL A 150 8.91 -2.80 20.93
CA VAL A 150 10.28 -2.82 20.39
C VAL A 150 10.89 -4.18 20.59
N GLU A 151 11.47 -4.73 19.53
CA GLU A 151 12.28 -5.95 19.57
C GLU A 151 13.56 -5.73 18.78
N LEU A 152 14.67 -6.29 19.27
CA LEU A 152 15.98 -6.30 18.61
C LEU A 152 16.38 -7.75 18.36
N ALA A 153 16.80 -8.07 17.14
CA ALA A 153 17.32 -9.39 16.75
C ALA A 153 18.56 -9.26 15.88
N ASP A 154 19.19 -10.38 15.54
CA ASP A 154 20.25 -10.39 14.53
C ASP A 154 19.65 -10.03 13.16
N CYS A 155 20.36 -9.19 12.39
CA CYS A 155 19.92 -8.82 11.05
C CYS A 155 20.15 -10.01 10.09
N PRO A 156 19.10 -10.56 9.46
CA PRO A 156 19.23 -11.78 8.68
C PRO A 156 20.07 -11.63 7.41
N TRP A 157 20.07 -10.45 6.78
CA TRP A 157 20.85 -10.17 5.55
C TRP A 157 22.22 -9.55 5.81
N ASN A 158 22.48 -9.13 7.06
CA ASN A 158 23.76 -8.57 7.47
C ASN A 158 24.08 -8.96 8.92
N PRO A 159 24.71 -10.12 9.14
CA PRO A 159 24.97 -10.63 10.49
C PRO A 159 25.85 -9.76 11.39
N ALA A 160 26.55 -8.77 10.85
CA ALA A 160 27.31 -7.80 11.62
C ALA A 160 26.41 -6.78 12.33
N ASN A 161 25.21 -6.57 11.83
CA ASN A 161 24.23 -5.61 12.30
C ASN A 161 23.11 -6.29 13.10
N LYS A 162 22.28 -5.48 13.72
CA LYS A 162 21.03 -5.90 14.34
C LYS A 162 19.84 -5.32 13.55
N LEU A 163 18.70 -6.00 13.63
CA LEU A 163 17.42 -5.53 13.14
C LEU A 163 16.60 -5.09 14.34
N MET A 164 16.19 -3.84 14.37
CA MET A 164 15.30 -3.28 15.39
C MET A 164 13.91 -3.09 14.78
N MET A 165 12.93 -3.76 15.33
CA MET A 165 11.52 -3.62 14.99
C MET A 165 10.85 -2.69 15.99
N ILE A 166 10.15 -1.69 15.50
CA ILE A 166 9.32 -0.77 16.27
C ILE A 166 7.89 -0.91 15.79
N GLY A 167 6.98 -1.23 16.71
CA GLY A 167 5.55 -1.32 16.47
C GLY A 167 4.78 -0.32 17.30
N ILE A 168 3.82 0.36 16.68
CA ILE A 168 2.85 1.24 17.33
C ILE A 168 1.47 0.65 17.09
N GLN A 169 0.79 0.22 18.17
CA GLN A 169 -0.55 -0.37 18.10
C GLN A 169 -1.61 0.64 18.51
N GLY A 170 -2.48 1.00 17.59
CA GLY A 170 -3.66 1.81 17.89
C GLY A 170 -4.70 1.06 18.72
N ARG A 171 -5.35 1.77 19.64
CA ARG A 171 -6.43 1.21 20.46
C ARG A 171 -7.59 0.71 19.60
N ARG A 172 -8.06 -0.50 19.83
CA ARG A 172 -9.27 -1.02 19.23
C ARG A 172 -10.51 -0.39 19.85
N LEU A 173 -11.52 -0.10 19.04
CA LEU A 173 -12.83 0.31 19.54
C LEU A 173 -13.64 -0.93 19.94
N PRO A 174 -14.45 -0.87 21.01
CA PRO A 174 -15.46 -1.89 21.25
C PRO A 174 -16.46 -1.95 20.09
N GLU A 175 -16.94 -3.12 19.73
CA GLU A 175 -17.85 -3.35 18.58
C GLU A 175 -19.04 -2.39 18.49
N ASN A 176 -19.53 -1.88 19.66
CA ASN A 176 -20.69 -0.98 19.73
C ASN A 176 -20.33 0.50 19.83
N ASP A 177 -19.06 0.85 19.85
CA ASP A 177 -18.58 2.23 20.04
C ASP A 177 -18.12 2.89 18.72
N ALA A 178 -18.27 2.21 17.61
CA ALA A 178 -17.96 2.76 16.30
C ALA A 178 -18.90 3.95 15.99
N PRO A 179 -18.37 5.14 15.65
CA PRO A 179 -19.19 6.28 15.29
C PRO A 179 -19.97 6.02 14.01
N PRO A 180 -21.18 6.59 13.84
CA PRO A 180 -21.93 6.44 12.61
C PRO A 180 -21.16 7.05 11.43
N SER A 181 -21.29 6.43 10.26
CA SER A 181 -20.60 6.81 9.05
C SER A 181 -21.51 7.47 8.02
N ASN A 182 -21.00 8.53 7.38
CA ASN A 182 -21.58 9.13 6.18
C ASN A 182 -20.60 8.91 5.03
N LEU A 183 -20.85 7.89 4.22
CA LEU A 183 -19.98 7.46 3.14
C LEU A 183 -20.54 7.91 1.79
N VAL A 184 -19.68 8.49 0.96
CA VAL A 184 -19.99 8.82 -0.42
C VAL A 184 -19.11 7.98 -1.33
N PHE A 185 -19.67 6.99 -2.01
CA PHE A 185 -18.97 6.23 -3.05
C PHE A 185 -18.93 7.07 -4.32
N LEU A 186 -17.72 7.48 -4.70
CA LEU A 186 -17.45 8.18 -5.94
C LEU A 186 -16.81 7.20 -6.92
N ILE A 187 -17.58 6.77 -7.91
CA ILE A 187 -17.21 5.67 -8.79
C ILE A 187 -16.94 6.17 -10.20
N ASP A 188 -15.74 5.89 -10.70
CA ASP A 188 -15.44 6.02 -12.11
C ASP A 188 -16.31 5.03 -12.91
N SER A 189 -17.07 5.54 -13.84
CA SER A 189 -17.89 4.76 -14.77
C SER A 189 -17.55 5.05 -16.23
N SER A 190 -16.35 5.57 -16.50
CA SER A 190 -15.82 5.79 -17.84
C SER A 190 -15.69 4.50 -18.63
N GLY A 191 -15.53 4.59 -19.94
CA GLY A 191 -15.41 3.41 -20.81
C GLY A 191 -14.23 2.51 -20.48
N SER A 192 -13.15 3.05 -19.93
CA SER A 192 -11.97 2.29 -19.47
C SER A 192 -12.26 1.34 -18.31
N MET A 193 -13.32 1.60 -17.54
CA MET A 193 -13.76 0.79 -16.39
C MET A 193 -14.54 -0.48 -16.77
N ALA A 194 -14.66 -0.83 -18.06
CA ALA A 194 -15.52 -1.93 -18.51
C ALA A 194 -14.97 -3.34 -18.23
N SER A 195 -13.66 -3.50 -17.98
CA SER A 195 -13.06 -4.81 -17.72
C SER A 195 -13.46 -5.39 -16.36
N TYR A 196 -13.31 -6.72 -16.21
CA TYR A 196 -13.77 -7.47 -15.03
C TYR A 196 -13.04 -7.08 -13.74
N ASP A 197 -11.78 -6.65 -13.87
CA ASP A 197 -10.87 -6.19 -12.80
C ASP A 197 -11.11 -4.72 -12.40
N LYS A 198 -12.10 -4.05 -12.99
CA LYS A 198 -12.44 -2.65 -12.74
C LYS A 198 -13.88 -2.50 -12.22
N LEU A 199 -14.82 -1.95 -12.97
CA LEU A 199 -16.18 -1.67 -12.46
C LEU A 199 -16.89 -2.89 -11.86
N PRO A 200 -16.84 -4.11 -12.43
CA PRO A 200 -17.42 -5.27 -11.77
C PRO A 200 -16.80 -5.59 -10.42
N LEU A 201 -15.47 -5.43 -10.28
CA LEU A 201 -14.78 -5.60 -9.00
C LEU A 201 -15.14 -4.48 -8.01
N VAL A 202 -15.23 -3.21 -8.47
CA VAL A 202 -15.73 -2.07 -7.66
C VAL A 202 -17.12 -2.36 -7.11
N GLN A 203 -18.03 -2.85 -7.94
CA GLN A 203 -19.40 -3.20 -7.52
C GLN A 203 -19.39 -4.29 -6.45
N THR A 204 -18.55 -5.31 -6.62
CA THR A 204 -18.38 -6.37 -5.62
C THR A 204 -17.79 -5.81 -4.31
N ALA A 205 -16.72 -5.03 -4.39
CA ALA A 205 -16.05 -4.42 -3.25
C ALA A 205 -16.99 -3.54 -2.42
N PHE A 206 -17.72 -2.64 -3.08
CA PHE A 206 -18.66 -1.75 -2.40
C PHE A 206 -19.92 -2.45 -1.88
N SER A 207 -20.33 -3.56 -2.50
CA SER A 207 -21.41 -4.37 -1.96
C SER A 207 -21.04 -5.01 -0.62
N MET A 208 -19.79 -5.48 -0.47
CA MET A 208 -19.28 -6.02 0.79
C MET A 208 -19.28 -4.97 1.90
N LEU A 209 -18.81 -3.74 1.62
CA LEU A 209 -18.86 -2.64 2.57
C LEU A 209 -20.30 -2.25 2.90
N ALA A 210 -21.17 -2.14 1.90
CA ALA A 210 -22.56 -1.79 2.11
C ALA A 210 -23.29 -2.76 3.05
N GLU A 211 -22.98 -4.07 2.98
CA GLU A 211 -23.56 -5.08 3.89
C GLU A 211 -23.19 -4.86 5.37
N LYS A 212 -22.07 -4.21 5.65
CA LYS A 212 -21.63 -3.88 7.03
C LYS A 212 -22.33 -2.67 7.63
N LEU A 213 -22.87 -1.77 6.80
CA LEU A 213 -23.50 -0.55 7.28
C LEU A 213 -24.76 -0.83 8.10
N THR A 214 -25.05 0.06 9.04
CA THR A 214 -26.18 0.00 9.97
C THR A 214 -27.24 1.07 9.65
N GLU A 215 -28.33 1.08 10.39
CA GLU A 215 -29.38 2.10 10.25
C GLU A 215 -28.90 3.52 10.61
N ASN A 216 -27.82 3.63 11.38
CA ASN A 216 -27.24 4.92 11.79
C ASN A 216 -26.35 5.52 10.69
N ASP A 217 -25.89 4.69 9.76
CA ASP A 217 -25.02 5.11 8.67
C ASP A 217 -25.81 5.73 7.51
N ARG A 218 -25.13 6.55 6.74
CA ARG A 218 -25.65 7.18 5.52
C ARG A 218 -24.74 6.83 4.36
N ILE A 219 -25.33 6.52 3.21
CA ILE A 219 -24.60 6.24 1.99
C ILE A 219 -25.14 7.06 0.82
N SER A 220 -24.23 7.56 0.02
CA SER A 220 -24.52 8.16 -1.28
C SER A 220 -23.63 7.51 -2.33
N ILE A 221 -24.12 7.36 -3.55
CA ILE A 221 -23.37 6.85 -4.70
C ILE A 221 -23.41 7.89 -5.80
N VAL A 222 -22.23 8.34 -6.20
CA VAL A 222 -22.00 9.26 -7.31
C VAL A 222 -21.16 8.54 -8.36
N THR A 223 -21.56 8.66 -9.62
CA THR A 223 -20.75 8.18 -10.74
C THR A 223 -20.24 9.37 -11.55
N TYR A 224 -19.05 9.24 -12.09
CA TYR A 224 -18.52 10.19 -13.06
C TYR A 224 -17.97 9.45 -14.30
N ALA A 225 -18.21 10.07 -15.46
CA ALA A 225 -17.74 9.67 -16.77
C ALA A 225 -17.71 10.92 -17.66
N GLY A 226 -18.35 10.93 -18.83
CA GLY A 226 -18.59 12.17 -19.59
C GLY A 226 -19.53 13.16 -18.89
N SER A 227 -20.29 12.70 -17.90
CA SER A 227 -21.16 13.50 -17.02
C SER A 227 -21.15 12.90 -15.61
N THR A 228 -21.58 13.70 -14.63
CA THR A 228 -21.70 13.25 -13.23
C THR A 228 -23.16 12.95 -12.90
N ASP A 229 -23.42 11.80 -12.31
CA ASP A 229 -24.76 11.38 -11.89
C ASP A 229 -24.80 10.94 -10.42
N THR A 230 -25.95 11.14 -9.77
CA THR A 230 -26.20 10.69 -8.40
C THR A 230 -27.16 9.50 -8.46
N ARG A 231 -26.66 8.28 -8.15
CA ARG A 231 -27.46 7.05 -8.18
C ARG A 231 -28.36 6.90 -6.97
N ILE A 232 -27.81 7.26 -5.79
CA ILE A 232 -28.56 7.30 -4.53
C ILE A 232 -27.95 8.39 -3.64
N ALA A 233 -28.72 9.02 -2.75
CA ALA A 233 -28.26 10.12 -1.93
C ALA A 233 -28.77 10.05 -0.50
N GLY A 234 -27.87 9.84 0.48
CA GLY A 234 -28.15 9.83 1.91
C GLY A 234 -29.10 8.70 2.34
N ALA A 235 -29.08 7.56 1.66
CA ALA A 235 -29.84 6.39 2.07
C ALA A 235 -29.34 5.86 3.42
N SER A 236 -30.23 5.28 4.22
CA SER A 236 -29.83 4.59 5.45
C SER A 236 -29.06 3.32 5.10
N GLY A 237 -28.01 3.00 5.84
CA GLY A 237 -27.27 1.75 5.66
C GLY A 237 -28.13 0.47 5.83
N LYS A 238 -29.34 0.57 6.38
CA LYS A 238 -30.29 -0.55 6.43
C LYS A 238 -31.02 -0.80 5.11
N ASP A 239 -31.08 0.19 4.21
CA ASP A 239 -31.83 0.11 2.95
C ASP A 239 -30.98 -0.62 1.87
N LYS A 240 -30.53 -1.85 2.21
CA LYS A 240 -29.55 -2.64 1.44
C LYS A 240 -29.98 -2.85 -0.01
N ASP A 241 -31.23 -3.24 -0.23
CA ASP A 241 -31.76 -3.54 -1.58
C ASP A 241 -31.67 -2.31 -2.50
N ASP A 242 -32.00 -1.11 -1.98
CA ASP A 242 -31.93 0.13 -2.75
C ASP A 242 -30.47 0.51 -3.06
N ILE A 243 -29.57 0.35 -2.08
CA ILE A 243 -28.13 0.62 -2.22
C ILE A 243 -27.52 -0.33 -3.27
N LEU A 244 -27.76 -1.64 -3.13
CA LEU A 244 -27.24 -2.65 -4.06
C LEU A 244 -27.84 -2.48 -5.46
N SER A 245 -29.13 -2.16 -5.57
CA SER A 245 -29.78 -1.88 -6.85
C SER A 245 -29.15 -0.66 -7.53
N ALA A 246 -28.90 0.42 -6.80
CA ALA A 246 -28.21 1.60 -7.31
C ALA A 246 -26.78 1.27 -7.77
N LEU A 247 -26.04 0.49 -6.99
CA LEU A 247 -24.65 0.08 -7.28
C LEU A 247 -24.59 -0.79 -8.55
N TYR A 248 -25.38 -1.84 -8.63
CA TYR A 248 -25.37 -2.76 -9.78
C TYR A 248 -26.02 -2.19 -11.05
N SER A 249 -26.72 -1.04 -10.95
CA SER A 249 -27.24 -0.33 -12.12
C SER A 249 -26.17 0.47 -12.88
N ILE A 250 -24.96 0.61 -12.32
CA ILE A 250 -23.86 1.36 -12.92
C ILE A 250 -23.28 0.56 -14.09
N THR A 251 -23.08 1.21 -15.22
CA THR A 251 -22.46 0.64 -16.42
C THR A 251 -21.34 1.53 -16.91
N ALA A 252 -20.25 0.92 -17.35
CA ALA A 252 -19.10 1.65 -17.87
C ALA A 252 -19.40 2.22 -19.27
N SER A 253 -19.24 3.55 -19.42
CA SER A 253 -19.43 4.21 -20.72
C SER A 253 -18.93 5.67 -20.72
N GLY A 254 -18.61 6.22 -21.89
CA GLY A 254 -18.25 7.62 -22.06
C GLY A 254 -16.81 7.98 -21.72
N GLY A 255 -16.53 9.27 -21.61
CA GLY A 255 -15.22 9.81 -21.24
C GLY A 255 -15.08 9.97 -19.73
N THR A 256 -14.04 10.70 -19.27
CA THR A 256 -13.74 10.90 -17.84
C THR A 256 -13.82 12.38 -17.47
N ASN A 257 -14.69 12.75 -16.53
CA ASN A 257 -14.79 14.08 -15.92
C ASN A 257 -14.71 13.94 -14.39
N GLY A 258 -13.51 13.81 -13.87
CA GLY A 258 -13.27 13.56 -12.44
C GLY A 258 -13.59 14.75 -11.55
N GLU A 259 -13.34 16.00 -12.01
CA GLU A 259 -13.58 17.23 -11.25
C GLU A 259 -15.04 17.35 -10.79
N GLY A 260 -15.98 17.29 -11.72
CA GLY A 260 -17.41 17.38 -11.39
C GLY A 260 -17.88 16.25 -10.47
N GLY A 261 -17.24 15.06 -10.56
CA GLY A 261 -17.47 13.93 -9.67
C GLY A 261 -17.08 14.25 -8.22
N ILE A 262 -15.86 14.73 -8.02
CA ILE A 262 -15.32 15.07 -6.69
C ILE A 262 -16.15 16.20 -6.04
N GLU A 263 -16.46 17.28 -6.77
CA GLU A 263 -17.30 18.37 -6.26
C GLU A 263 -18.67 17.86 -5.82
N LYS A 264 -19.30 17.02 -6.64
CA LYS A 264 -20.62 16.44 -6.35
C LYS A 264 -20.58 15.51 -5.13
N ALA A 265 -19.53 14.69 -5.01
CA ALA A 265 -19.35 13.80 -3.87
C ALA A 265 -19.19 14.61 -2.57
N TYR A 266 -18.35 15.63 -2.55
CA TYR A 266 -18.21 16.50 -1.40
C TYR A 266 -19.48 17.28 -1.05
N ALA A 267 -20.24 17.72 -2.05
CA ALA A 267 -21.53 18.38 -1.80
C ALA A 267 -22.54 17.45 -1.10
N LEU A 268 -22.53 16.14 -1.43
CA LEU A 268 -23.36 15.16 -0.74
C LEU A 268 -22.80 14.83 0.64
N ALA A 269 -21.50 14.72 0.79
CA ALA A 269 -20.87 14.50 2.09
C ALA A 269 -21.18 15.65 3.07
N GLU A 270 -21.14 16.91 2.61
CA GLU A 270 -21.55 18.07 3.41
C GLU A 270 -23.06 18.06 3.73
N LYS A 271 -23.90 17.68 2.77
CA LYS A 271 -25.36 17.67 2.94
C LYS A 271 -25.83 16.67 4.00
N TYR A 272 -25.18 15.52 4.06
CA TYR A 272 -25.50 14.44 4.98
C TYR A 272 -24.47 14.28 6.11
N PHE A 273 -23.72 15.35 6.38
CA PHE A 273 -22.68 15.37 7.42
C PHE A 273 -23.22 14.92 8.76
N ILE A 274 -22.51 14.03 9.43
CA ILE A 274 -22.83 13.54 10.77
C ILE A 274 -21.81 14.14 11.72
N ASP A 275 -22.28 14.99 12.65
CA ASP A 275 -21.42 15.59 13.65
C ASP A 275 -20.90 14.52 14.64
N GLY A 276 -19.58 14.47 14.85
CA GLY A 276 -18.93 13.41 15.61
C GLY A 276 -18.89 12.04 14.92
N GLY A 277 -19.39 11.93 13.69
CA GLY A 277 -19.34 10.73 12.88
C GLY A 277 -18.14 10.69 11.92
N ASN A 278 -17.97 9.58 11.23
CA ASN A 278 -17.01 9.43 10.15
C ASN A 278 -17.62 9.91 8.82
N ASN A 279 -17.15 11.04 8.30
CA ASN A 279 -17.61 11.59 7.03
C ASN A 279 -16.52 11.41 5.97
N ARG A 280 -16.78 10.58 4.96
CA ARG A 280 -15.75 10.17 4.01
C ARG A 280 -16.26 10.02 2.59
N VAL A 281 -15.48 10.49 1.64
CA VAL A 281 -15.59 10.15 0.23
C VAL A 281 -14.64 8.98 -0.04
N ILE A 282 -15.13 7.94 -0.72
CA ILE A 282 -14.32 6.81 -1.17
C ILE A 282 -14.34 6.80 -2.69
N LEU A 283 -13.21 7.20 -3.27
CA LEU A 283 -13.02 7.26 -4.72
C LEU A 283 -12.55 5.91 -5.24
N ALA A 284 -13.27 5.36 -6.22
CA ALA A 284 -12.87 4.17 -6.97
C ALA A 284 -12.58 4.55 -8.43
N THR A 285 -11.34 4.30 -8.89
CA THR A 285 -10.85 4.71 -10.20
C THR A 285 -9.80 3.74 -10.76
N ASP A 286 -9.60 3.72 -12.08
CA ASP A 286 -8.49 3.01 -12.73
C ASP A 286 -7.22 3.88 -12.93
N GLY A 287 -7.16 5.02 -12.26
CA GLY A 287 -6.03 5.95 -12.30
C GLY A 287 -6.18 7.09 -13.30
N ASP A 288 -7.11 7.02 -14.24
CA ASP A 288 -7.36 8.12 -15.19
C ASP A 288 -8.32 9.17 -14.59
N LEU A 289 -7.85 9.83 -13.54
CA LEU A 289 -8.57 10.97 -12.99
C LEU A 289 -8.30 12.21 -13.84
N ASN A 290 -9.08 12.37 -14.91
CA ASN A 290 -9.01 13.59 -15.73
C ASN A 290 -9.70 14.74 -15.00
N ILE A 291 -8.90 15.68 -14.52
CA ILE A 291 -9.34 16.78 -13.65
C ILE A 291 -9.95 17.95 -14.44
N GLY A 292 -10.11 17.80 -15.76
CA GLY A 292 -10.73 18.86 -16.59
C GLY A 292 -9.83 20.09 -16.80
N ALA A 293 -10.40 21.28 -16.68
CA ALA A 293 -9.71 22.54 -16.88
C ALA A 293 -9.03 23.10 -15.63
N SER A 294 -9.35 22.58 -14.44
CA SER A 294 -8.74 22.96 -13.16
C SER A 294 -7.33 22.42 -13.04
N SER A 295 -6.46 23.19 -12.41
CA SER A 295 -5.12 22.72 -12.09
C SER A 295 -5.15 21.67 -10.98
N GLU A 296 -4.17 20.78 -10.95
CA GLU A 296 -3.95 19.81 -9.86
C GLU A 296 -3.92 20.53 -8.49
N ASP A 297 -3.34 21.74 -8.44
CA ASP A 297 -3.31 22.58 -7.24
C ASP A 297 -4.70 22.99 -6.74
N GLU A 298 -5.66 23.25 -7.66
CA GLU A 298 -7.04 23.60 -7.28
C GLU A 298 -7.78 22.41 -6.68
N LEU A 299 -7.57 21.20 -7.23
CA LEU A 299 -8.11 19.98 -6.66
C LEU A 299 -7.54 19.71 -5.26
N VAL A 300 -6.23 19.78 -5.10
CA VAL A 300 -5.56 19.60 -3.81
C VAL A 300 -6.08 20.62 -2.79
N LYS A 301 -6.26 21.88 -3.19
CA LYS A 301 -6.84 22.92 -2.32
C LYS A 301 -8.29 22.62 -1.92
N LEU A 302 -9.11 22.12 -2.85
CA LEU A 302 -10.48 21.69 -2.55
C LEU A 302 -10.46 20.55 -1.52
N ILE A 303 -9.68 19.51 -1.76
CA ILE A 303 -9.55 18.34 -0.88
C ILE A 303 -9.13 18.79 0.53
N LYS A 304 -8.07 19.58 0.66
CA LYS A 304 -7.60 20.12 1.96
C LYS A 304 -8.70 20.93 2.66
N THR A 305 -9.43 21.78 1.93
CA THR A 305 -10.53 22.56 2.50
C THR A 305 -11.65 21.69 3.06
N LYS A 306 -11.94 20.54 2.42
CA LYS A 306 -12.97 19.60 2.89
C LYS A 306 -12.47 18.74 4.04
N ARG A 307 -11.22 18.31 3.99
CA ARG A 307 -10.53 17.62 5.07
C ARG A 307 -10.56 18.45 6.37
N ASP A 308 -10.21 19.74 6.29
CA ASP A 308 -10.21 20.66 7.43
C ASP A 308 -11.60 20.84 8.06
N LYS A 309 -12.67 20.51 7.31
CA LYS A 309 -14.06 20.45 7.79
C LYS A 309 -14.45 19.06 8.31
N GLY A 310 -13.54 18.09 8.35
CA GLY A 310 -13.79 16.73 8.81
C GLY A 310 -14.41 15.80 7.78
N ILE A 311 -14.26 16.09 6.46
CA ILE A 311 -14.67 15.19 5.39
C ILE A 311 -13.41 14.66 4.71
N TYR A 312 -13.11 13.38 4.92
CA TYR A 312 -11.91 12.70 4.42
C TYR A 312 -12.12 12.11 3.02
N LEU A 313 -11.02 11.77 2.35
CA LEU A 313 -11.03 11.15 1.03
C LEU A 313 -10.09 9.97 0.99
N SER A 314 -10.61 8.76 0.86
CA SER A 314 -9.82 7.56 0.55
C SER A 314 -9.89 7.24 -0.93
N VAL A 315 -8.85 6.63 -1.45
CA VAL A 315 -8.72 6.24 -2.86
C VAL A 315 -8.53 4.74 -2.99
N LEU A 316 -9.32 4.12 -3.84
CA LEU A 316 -9.20 2.72 -4.22
C LEU A 316 -8.86 2.65 -5.70
N GLY A 317 -7.66 2.19 -6.02
CA GLY A 317 -7.20 1.95 -7.39
C GLY A 317 -7.64 0.58 -7.87
N PHE A 318 -8.05 0.47 -9.14
CA PHE A 318 -8.51 -0.77 -9.77
C PHE A 318 -7.91 -0.93 -11.17
N GLY A 319 -7.72 -2.19 -11.59
CA GLY A 319 -7.38 -2.54 -12.96
C GLY A 319 -5.97 -2.18 -13.38
N THR A 320 -5.66 -2.44 -14.64
CA THR A 320 -4.31 -2.38 -15.21
C THR A 320 -4.23 -1.39 -16.38
N GLY A 321 -3.01 -1.01 -16.77
CA GLY A 321 -2.70 -0.37 -18.06
C GLY A 321 -2.66 1.16 -18.05
N ASN A 322 -3.36 1.86 -17.16
CA ASN A 322 -3.29 3.32 -17.02
C ASN A 322 -3.19 3.77 -15.56
N TYR A 323 -2.61 2.93 -14.74
CA TYR A 323 -2.50 3.12 -13.31
C TYR A 323 -1.53 4.27 -12.98
N LYS A 324 -2.01 5.29 -12.25
CA LYS A 324 -1.25 6.49 -11.86
C LYS A 324 -1.07 6.51 -10.34
N ASP A 325 -0.19 5.66 -9.86
CA ASP A 325 0.08 5.43 -8.44
C ASP A 325 0.34 6.74 -7.69
N ASN A 326 1.29 7.53 -8.18
CA ASN A 326 1.68 8.80 -7.59
C ASN A 326 0.55 9.82 -7.44
N LYS A 327 -0.42 9.86 -8.37
CA LYS A 327 -1.56 10.77 -8.28
C LYS A 327 -2.56 10.31 -7.23
N MET A 328 -2.85 9.02 -7.20
CA MET A 328 -3.82 8.44 -6.27
C MET A 328 -3.32 8.52 -4.83
N GLU A 329 -2.03 8.24 -4.61
CA GLU A 329 -1.37 8.44 -3.32
C GLU A 329 -1.47 9.91 -2.87
N ALA A 330 -1.08 10.87 -3.72
CA ALA A 330 -1.14 12.30 -3.39
C ALA A 330 -2.56 12.79 -3.08
N ILE A 331 -3.60 12.29 -3.75
CA ILE A 331 -4.99 12.63 -3.51
C ILE A 331 -5.46 12.11 -2.15
N ALA A 332 -5.15 10.85 -1.82
CA ALA A 332 -5.48 10.24 -0.54
C ALA A 332 -4.78 10.97 0.62
N GLU A 333 -3.47 11.20 0.52
CA GLU A 333 -2.67 11.91 1.50
C GLU A 333 -3.22 13.32 1.81
N ASN A 334 -3.51 14.12 0.78
CA ASN A 334 -4.10 15.44 0.98
C ASN A 334 -5.52 15.40 1.56
N GLY A 335 -6.20 14.26 1.43
CA GLY A 335 -7.56 14.00 1.92
C GLY A 335 -7.62 13.37 3.30
N ASN A 336 -6.49 13.10 3.96
CA ASN A 336 -6.39 12.34 5.20
C ASN A 336 -7.17 11.00 5.10
N GLY A 337 -6.96 10.30 4.01
CA GLY A 337 -7.53 8.99 3.74
C GLY A 337 -6.46 8.00 3.32
N ASN A 338 -6.81 6.74 3.23
CA ASN A 338 -5.90 5.68 2.83
C ASN A 338 -5.94 5.48 1.32
N TYR A 339 -4.82 5.07 0.76
CA TYR A 339 -4.70 4.63 -0.61
C TYR A 339 -4.48 3.11 -0.64
N SER A 340 -5.34 2.39 -1.37
CA SER A 340 -5.23 0.94 -1.56
C SER A 340 -5.43 0.59 -3.02
N TYR A 341 -4.71 -0.40 -3.50
CA TYR A 341 -4.91 -0.98 -4.82
C TYR A 341 -5.64 -2.33 -4.69
N ILE A 342 -6.79 -2.43 -5.33
CA ILE A 342 -7.67 -3.60 -5.27
C ILE A 342 -7.48 -4.43 -6.54
N ASP A 343 -6.69 -5.48 -6.45
CA ASP A 343 -6.42 -6.41 -7.55
C ASP A 343 -7.37 -7.61 -7.57
N SER A 344 -8.00 -7.90 -6.44
CA SER A 344 -8.81 -9.11 -6.25
C SER A 344 -10.00 -8.88 -5.31
N VAL A 345 -10.92 -9.85 -5.30
CA VAL A 345 -12.05 -9.89 -4.35
C VAL A 345 -11.56 -10.07 -2.91
N ASP A 346 -10.50 -10.83 -2.73
CA ASP A 346 -9.90 -11.08 -1.40
C ASP A 346 -9.27 -9.79 -0.86
N GLU A 347 -8.58 -9.02 -1.70
CA GLU A 347 -8.06 -7.70 -1.34
C GLU A 347 -9.19 -6.71 -1.03
N ALA A 348 -10.26 -6.70 -1.82
CA ALA A 348 -11.45 -5.90 -1.52
C ALA A 348 -12.04 -6.24 -0.15
N HIS A 349 -12.12 -7.53 0.17
CA HIS A 349 -12.60 -7.99 1.48
C HIS A 349 -11.66 -7.57 2.61
N ARG A 350 -10.35 -7.70 2.41
CA ARG A 350 -9.34 -7.25 3.38
C ARG A 350 -9.51 -5.76 3.70
N VAL A 351 -9.47 -4.91 2.69
CA VAL A 351 -9.47 -3.44 2.85
C VAL A 351 -10.81 -2.91 3.37
N LEU A 352 -11.93 -3.39 2.83
CA LEU A 352 -13.24 -2.80 3.10
C LEU A 352 -14.05 -3.52 4.18
N VAL A 353 -13.63 -4.71 4.62
CA VAL A 353 -14.34 -5.50 5.62
C VAL A 353 -13.47 -5.80 6.83
N GLN A 354 -12.29 -6.38 6.63
CA GLN A 354 -11.42 -6.78 7.75
C GLN A 354 -10.74 -5.57 8.40
N GLU A 355 -10.21 -4.64 7.59
CA GLU A 355 -9.52 -3.44 8.04
C GLU A 355 -10.44 -2.21 8.14
N MET A 356 -11.76 -2.41 8.03
CA MET A 356 -12.74 -1.33 8.03
C MET A 356 -12.59 -0.40 9.23
N GLU A 357 -12.34 -0.94 10.42
CA GLU A 357 -12.16 -0.14 11.64
C GLU A 357 -10.89 0.72 11.56
N GLY A 358 -9.79 0.12 11.09
CA GLY A 358 -8.50 0.81 10.92
C GLY A 358 -8.51 1.86 9.81
N THR A 359 -9.29 1.66 8.76
CA THR A 359 -9.35 2.59 7.63
C THR A 359 -10.41 3.67 7.76
N LEU A 360 -11.52 3.39 8.46
CA LEU A 360 -12.65 4.31 8.58
C LEU A 360 -12.68 5.10 9.90
N TYR A 361 -12.25 4.52 11.01
CA TYR A 361 -12.42 5.13 12.34
C TYR A 361 -11.11 5.69 12.89
N THR A 362 -10.79 6.92 12.53
CA THR A 362 -9.59 7.61 13.02
C THR A 362 -9.63 7.78 14.55
N ILE A 363 -8.57 7.36 15.23
CA ILE A 363 -8.39 7.53 16.68
C ILE A 363 -7.36 8.60 17.06
N ALA A 364 -6.44 8.89 16.13
CA ALA A 364 -5.42 9.92 16.27
C ALA A 364 -5.12 10.56 14.92
N LYS A 365 -4.84 11.87 14.92
CA LYS A 365 -4.50 12.67 13.74
C LYS A 365 -3.09 13.21 13.86
N ASP A 366 -2.48 13.54 12.71
CA ASP A 366 -1.14 14.13 12.64
C ASP A 366 -0.13 13.33 13.47
N VAL A 367 -0.17 12.00 13.33
CA VAL A 367 0.67 11.08 14.12
C VAL A 367 2.08 11.09 13.56
N LYS A 368 3.02 11.52 14.37
CA LYS A 368 4.44 11.58 14.06
C LYS A 368 5.22 10.70 14.99
N ILE A 369 6.14 9.95 14.44
CA ILE A 369 7.02 9.04 15.17
C ILE A 369 8.45 9.58 15.07
N GLN A 370 9.14 9.63 16.21
CA GLN A 370 10.55 10.03 16.26
C GLN A 370 11.34 9.04 17.10
N VAL A 371 12.43 8.56 16.55
CA VAL A 371 13.40 7.69 17.24
C VAL A 371 14.68 8.47 17.45
N GLU A 372 15.08 8.66 18.71
CA GLU A 372 16.36 9.22 19.10
C GLU A 372 17.34 8.09 19.43
N PHE A 373 18.38 7.94 18.64
CA PHE A 373 19.40 6.91 18.84
C PHE A 373 20.51 7.37 19.76
N ASN A 374 20.90 6.49 20.69
CA ASN A 374 21.99 6.77 21.62
C ASN A 374 23.36 6.56 20.95
N PRO A 375 24.13 7.62 20.69
CA PRO A 375 25.40 7.51 19.97
C PRO A 375 26.51 6.76 20.74
N SER A 376 26.31 6.50 22.04
CA SER A 376 27.22 5.67 22.84
C SER A 376 26.95 4.15 22.72
N GLN A 377 25.82 3.76 22.15
CA GLN A 377 25.38 2.38 21.97
C GLN A 377 25.22 2.02 20.51
N ILE A 378 24.84 2.97 19.67
CA ILE A 378 24.58 2.80 18.23
C ILE A 378 25.65 3.57 17.44
N LYS A 379 26.33 2.88 16.55
CA LYS A 379 27.36 3.47 15.66
C LYS A 379 26.73 4.06 14.40
N SER A 380 25.77 3.32 13.80
CA SER A 380 25.01 3.77 12.65
C SER A 380 23.63 3.11 12.62
N TYR A 381 22.67 3.75 11.96
CA TYR A 381 21.32 3.22 11.79
C TYR A 381 20.77 3.56 10.42
N ARG A 382 19.87 2.73 9.90
CA ARG A 382 19.13 2.95 8.64
C ARG A 382 17.68 2.56 8.83
N LEU A 383 16.74 3.45 8.50
CA LEU A 383 15.31 3.13 8.41
C LEU A 383 15.07 2.41 7.08
N ILE A 384 14.31 1.34 7.10
CA ILE A 384 13.96 0.54 5.92
C ILE A 384 12.60 1.01 5.39
N GLY A 385 12.60 1.57 4.18
CA GLY A 385 11.44 2.23 3.61
C GLY A 385 11.14 3.58 4.25
N TYR A 386 9.89 4.05 4.14
CA TYR A 386 9.44 5.36 4.60
C TYR A 386 10.11 6.55 3.90
N ASP A 387 10.76 6.33 2.76
CA ASP A 387 11.49 7.38 2.04
C ASP A 387 10.61 8.57 1.63
N ASN A 388 9.31 8.31 1.37
CA ASN A 388 8.28 9.32 1.08
C ASN A 388 7.60 9.88 2.33
N ARG A 389 7.86 9.34 3.51
CA ARG A 389 7.23 9.69 4.80
C ARG A 389 8.20 10.35 5.78
N LEU A 390 9.47 10.56 5.37
CA LEU A 390 10.48 11.20 6.20
C LEU A 390 10.12 12.66 6.48
N MET A 391 10.40 13.08 7.71
CA MET A 391 10.17 14.44 8.20
C MET A 391 11.48 15.00 8.79
N ASN A 392 11.62 16.34 8.82
CA ASN A 392 12.71 16.94 9.56
C ASN A 392 12.50 16.78 11.07
N ALA A 393 13.58 16.76 11.83
CA ALA A 393 13.50 16.54 13.28
C ALA A 393 12.64 17.61 14.02
N GLU A 394 12.68 18.84 13.54
CA GLU A 394 11.89 19.96 14.07
C GLU A 394 10.39 19.85 13.74
N ASP A 395 10.03 19.19 12.66
CA ASP A 395 8.62 18.98 12.26
C ASP A 395 7.85 18.13 13.29
N PHE A 396 8.57 17.36 14.11
CA PHE A 396 7.98 16.55 15.18
C PHE A 396 7.17 17.38 16.18
N TYR A 397 7.64 18.58 16.52
CA TYR A 397 6.97 19.49 17.44
C TYR A 397 6.14 20.57 16.73
N ASP A 398 6.19 20.63 15.40
CA ASP A 398 5.42 21.61 14.64
C ASP A 398 3.97 21.15 14.46
N THR A 399 3.06 21.79 15.19
CA THR A 399 1.62 21.48 15.18
C THR A 399 0.92 21.87 13.88
N THR A 400 1.61 22.60 12.99
CA THR A 400 1.09 23.03 11.67
C THR A 400 1.48 22.07 10.55
N LYS A 401 2.41 21.15 10.82
CA LYS A 401 2.82 20.12 9.87
C LYS A 401 1.84 18.95 9.92
N ASP A 402 1.28 18.69 8.77
CA ASP A 402 0.40 17.56 8.51
C ASP A 402 1.18 16.24 8.61
N ALA A 403 0.56 15.22 9.12
CA ALA A 403 1.09 13.86 9.20
C ALA A 403 -0.07 12.86 9.15
N GLY A 404 0.23 11.56 9.10
CA GLY A 404 -0.78 10.54 8.89
C GLY A 404 -1.81 10.40 10.01
N GLU A 405 -2.97 9.89 9.66
CA GLU A 405 -3.98 9.45 10.60
C GLU A 405 -3.81 7.97 10.93
N VAL A 406 -4.08 7.63 12.19
CA VAL A 406 -4.12 6.24 12.62
C VAL A 406 -5.55 5.89 13.03
N GLY A 407 -6.06 4.82 12.46
CA GLY A 407 -7.39 4.29 12.75
C GLY A 407 -7.42 3.31 13.92
N ALA A 408 -8.62 2.94 14.34
CA ALA A 408 -8.85 2.03 15.46
C ALA A 408 -8.29 0.64 15.15
N GLY A 409 -7.45 0.11 16.06
CA GLY A 409 -6.83 -1.20 15.87
C GLY A 409 -5.72 -1.27 14.81
N HIS A 410 -5.50 -0.20 14.06
CA HIS A 410 -4.41 -0.14 13.08
C HIS A 410 -3.04 -0.13 13.77
N SER A 411 -2.06 -0.80 13.17
CA SER A 411 -0.68 -0.82 13.64
C SER A 411 0.26 -0.25 12.61
N VAL A 412 1.32 0.39 13.09
CA VAL A 412 2.42 0.91 12.25
C VAL A 412 3.70 0.24 12.67
N THR A 413 4.41 -0.36 11.70
CA THR A 413 5.65 -1.09 11.90
C THR A 413 6.80 -0.44 11.14
N ALA A 414 7.86 -0.09 11.84
CA ALA A 414 9.10 0.39 11.26
C ALA A 414 10.26 -0.54 11.59
N LEU A 415 11.10 -0.81 10.61
CA LEU A 415 12.32 -1.60 10.78
C LEU A 415 13.55 -0.72 10.61
N TYR A 416 14.47 -0.86 11.54
CA TYR A 416 15.80 -0.25 11.46
C TYR A 416 16.89 -1.31 11.41
N GLU A 417 17.79 -1.18 10.46
CA GLU A 417 19.07 -1.87 10.52
C GLU A 417 20.03 -1.01 11.34
N VAL A 418 20.62 -1.57 12.41
CA VAL A 418 21.47 -0.85 13.34
C VAL A 418 22.82 -1.52 13.52
N GLU A 419 23.89 -0.76 13.48
CA GLU A 419 25.24 -1.19 13.85
C GLU A 419 25.52 -0.76 15.29
N LEU A 420 25.81 -1.72 16.18
CA LEU A 420 26.12 -1.42 17.57
C LEU A 420 27.51 -0.80 17.70
N ALA A 421 27.68 0.15 18.61
CA ALA A 421 28.96 0.73 18.91
C ALA A 421 29.89 -0.31 19.58
N GLY A 422 31.09 -0.48 19.05
CA GLY A 422 32.12 -1.34 19.64
C GLY A 422 32.85 -0.68 20.80
N THR A 423 33.40 -1.49 21.72
CA THR A 423 34.32 -0.98 22.74
C THR A 423 35.61 -0.52 22.07
N GLY A 424 35.75 0.78 21.86
CA GLY A 424 36.94 1.39 21.24
C GLY A 424 36.72 2.08 19.90
N ASP A 425 35.48 2.19 19.45
CA ASP A 425 35.15 2.99 18.28
C ASP A 425 35.49 4.46 18.52
N THR A 426 36.64 4.87 17.95
CA THR A 426 37.07 6.27 17.97
C THR A 426 36.65 6.94 16.67
N TYR A 427 35.69 7.83 16.75
CA TYR A 427 35.33 8.67 15.62
C TYR A 427 36.49 9.62 15.29
N ARG A 428 36.95 9.62 14.04
CA ARG A 428 37.77 10.67 13.49
C ARG A 428 36.88 11.70 12.83
N GLY A 429 36.53 12.76 13.58
CA GLY A 429 35.76 13.88 13.04
C GLY A 429 36.41 14.43 11.76
N VAL A 430 35.61 14.71 10.75
CA VAL A 430 36.07 15.47 9.59
C VAL A 430 36.26 16.93 10.06
N GLN A 431 37.49 17.42 10.00
CA GLN A 431 37.76 18.81 10.27
C GLN A 431 37.29 19.62 9.05
N LEU A 432 36.20 20.37 9.21
CA LEU A 432 35.72 21.25 8.16
C LEU A 432 36.54 22.52 8.11
N GLU A 433 37.01 22.90 6.91
CA GLU A 433 37.91 24.05 6.68
C GLU A 433 37.19 25.39 6.90
N PHE A 434 35.86 25.45 6.78
CA PHE A 434 35.07 26.68 6.77
C PHE A 434 34.04 26.78 7.91
N SER A 435 33.97 25.83 8.81
CA SER A 435 33.03 25.85 9.93
C SER A 435 33.63 25.26 11.20
N SER A 436 33.69 26.07 12.26
CA SER A 436 34.16 25.64 13.59
C SER A 436 33.04 24.94 14.41
N GLU A 437 31.82 24.90 13.92
CA GLU A 437 30.63 24.44 14.70
C GLU A 437 30.17 23.01 14.41
N HIS A 438 30.78 22.33 13.41
CA HIS A 438 30.33 20.97 12.99
C HIS A 438 31.44 19.92 13.14
N THR A 439 32.23 20.01 14.20
CA THR A 439 32.93 18.81 14.67
C THR A 439 31.93 17.97 15.44
N ALA A 440 31.47 16.84 14.86
CA ALA A 440 30.81 15.82 15.63
C ALA A 440 31.68 15.52 16.85
N LYS A 441 31.25 15.93 18.03
CA LYS A 441 31.95 15.63 19.27
C LYS A 441 32.04 14.12 19.39
N PRO A 442 33.15 13.53 19.89
CA PRO A 442 33.20 12.14 20.23
C PRO A 442 31.97 11.83 21.07
N ALA A 443 31.29 10.71 20.82
CA ALA A 443 30.19 10.28 21.66
C ALA A 443 30.73 10.15 23.08
N GLU A 444 30.46 11.14 23.94
CA GLU A 444 30.75 11.01 25.35
C GLU A 444 29.90 9.88 25.87
N ASN A 445 30.51 8.90 26.54
CA ASN A 445 29.77 7.88 27.25
C ASN A 445 28.87 8.59 28.27
N ASN A 446 27.58 8.73 27.94
CA ASN A 446 26.61 9.41 28.77
C ASN A 446 26.15 8.55 29.98
N GLY A 447 26.79 7.38 30.18
CA GLY A 447 26.48 6.44 31.25
C GLY A 447 25.15 5.71 31.10
N ARG A 448 24.45 5.89 29.97
CA ARG A 448 23.18 5.24 29.67
C ARG A 448 23.38 3.98 28.83
N SER A 449 22.60 2.95 29.14
CA SER A 449 22.61 1.66 28.45
C SER A 449 21.48 1.51 27.43
N GLU A 450 20.57 2.48 27.39
CA GLU A 450 19.46 2.50 26.45
C GLU A 450 19.98 2.71 25.02
N LEU A 451 19.39 1.99 24.06
CA LEU A 451 19.72 2.07 22.62
C LEU A 451 19.05 3.27 21.97
N CYS A 452 17.78 3.48 22.32
CA CYS A 452 16.98 4.54 21.74
C CYS A 452 15.87 5.02 22.66
N LYS A 453 15.31 6.18 22.29
CA LYS A 453 14.06 6.73 22.82
C LYS A 453 13.05 6.80 21.68
N LEU A 454 11.95 6.09 21.80
CA LEU A 454 10.80 6.20 20.94
C LEU A 454 9.89 7.30 21.45
N SER A 455 9.46 8.19 20.57
CA SER A 455 8.52 9.27 20.87
C SER A 455 7.42 9.29 19.83
N VAL A 456 6.19 9.51 20.28
CA VAL A 456 5.00 9.65 19.42
C VAL A 456 4.29 10.94 19.80
N THR A 457 3.91 11.75 18.82
CA THR A 457 3.05 12.92 19.02
C THR A 457 1.84 12.82 18.11
N TYR A 458 0.68 13.26 18.60
CA TYR A 458 -0.56 13.18 17.85
C TYR A 458 -1.63 14.15 18.39
N LYS A 459 -2.62 14.45 17.56
CA LYS A 459 -3.84 15.19 17.92
C LYS A 459 -4.96 14.22 18.25
N PRO A 460 -5.61 14.30 19.43
CA PRO A 460 -6.75 13.45 19.75
C PRO A 460 -7.98 13.84 18.92
N VAL A 461 -8.76 12.85 18.47
CA VAL A 461 -9.99 13.07 17.68
C VAL A 461 -11.11 13.66 18.53
N ASN A 462 -11.23 13.19 19.78
CA ASN A 462 -12.26 13.58 20.74
C ASN A 462 -11.67 14.43 21.88
N GLY A 463 -11.20 15.62 21.59
CA GLY A 463 -10.64 16.46 22.64
C GLY A 463 -10.54 17.92 22.22
N ASN A 464 -11.36 18.73 22.82
CA ASN A 464 -11.43 20.18 22.60
C ASN A 464 -10.21 20.94 23.18
N THR A 465 -9.04 20.30 23.27
CA THR A 465 -7.88 20.91 23.93
C THR A 465 -6.93 21.61 22.95
N GLY A 466 -7.02 21.34 21.66
CA GLY A 466 -6.12 21.92 20.64
C GLY A 466 -4.62 21.72 20.95
N LYS A 467 -4.29 20.78 21.85
CA LYS A 467 -2.93 20.46 22.24
C LYS A 467 -2.59 19.07 21.78
N ASP A 468 -1.43 18.95 21.17
CA ASP A 468 -0.86 17.66 20.83
C ASP A 468 -0.54 16.88 22.10
N ILE A 469 -0.73 15.56 22.04
CA ILE A 469 -0.30 14.64 23.07
C ILE A 469 1.09 14.14 22.66
N TYR A 470 1.96 14.08 23.65
CA TYR A 470 3.32 13.58 23.50
C TYR A 470 3.53 12.40 24.45
N GLU A 471 3.95 11.27 23.90
CA GLU A 471 4.32 10.08 24.65
C GLU A 471 5.74 9.65 24.27
N SER A 472 6.51 9.13 25.23
CA SER A 472 7.84 8.62 24.93
C SER A 472 8.28 7.53 25.89
N GLN A 473 9.10 6.59 25.39
CA GLN A 473 9.67 5.50 26.17
C GLN A 473 11.12 5.21 25.73
N LEU A 474 11.93 4.77 26.69
CA LEU A 474 13.32 4.36 26.47
C LEU A 474 13.40 2.84 26.33
N PHE A 475 14.25 2.38 25.42
CA PHE A 475 14.50 0.96 25.16
C PHE A 475 16.00 0.67 25.08
N GLY A 476 16.41 -0.46 25.66
CA GLY A 476 17.80 -0.87 25.73
C GLY A 476 18.01 -2.32 25.24
N MET A 477 19.19 -2.86 25.55
CA MET A 477 19.57 -4.23 25.15
C MET A 477 18.70 -5.34 25.74
N GLU A 478 17.85 -5.03 26.72
CA GLU A 478 16.84 -5.98 27.23
C GLU A 478 15.79 -6.36 26.19
N LYS A 479 15.72 -5.62 25.09
CA LYS A 479 14.86 -5.92 23.93
C LYS A 479 15.50 -6.89 22.92
N TYR A 480 16.79 -7.22 23.12
CA TYR A 480 17.45 -8.20 22.25
C TYR A 480 16.92 -9.60 22.53
N ASN A 481 16.48 -10.25 21.47
CA ASN A 481 15.97 -11.60 21.48
C ASN A 481 16.83 -12.48 20.54
N SER A 482 17.55 -13.45 21.10
CA SER A 482 18.35 -14.40 20.33
C SER A 482 17.49 -15.43 19.58
N GLU A 483 16.21 -15.58 19.98
CA GLU A 483 15.21 -16.40 19.30
C GLU A 483 14.10 -15.45 18.78
N PRO A 484 14.27 -14.82 17.60
CA PRO A 484 13.38 -13.78 17.10
C PRO A 484 11.91 -14.20 17.11
N SER A 485 11.02 -13.31 17.53
CA SER A 485 9.57 -13.52 17.54
C SER A 485 9.03 -13.81 16.12
N GLU A 486 7.81 -14.31 16.04
CA GLU A 486 7.12 -14.49 14.76
C GLU A 486 6.96 -13.14 14.04
N SER A 487 6.67 -12.07 14.78
CA SER A 487 6.49 -10.72 14.25
C SER A 487 7.74 -10.19 13.55
N ILE A 488 8.92 -10.21 14.19
CA ILE A 488 10.14 -9.70 13.55
C ILE A 488 10.61 -10.60 12.41
N ARG A 489 10.38 -11.93 12.48
CA ARG A 489 10.67 -12.84 11.38
C ARG A 489 9.79 -12.55 10.16
N LEU A 490 8.49 -12.30 10.35
CA LEU A 490 7.58 -11.94 9.27
C LEU A 490 7.97 -10.59 8.67
N ALA A 491 8.17 -9.58 9.49
CA ALA A 491 8.57 -8.25 9.05
C ALA A 491 9.91 -8.27 8.30
N SER A 492 10.88 -9.09 8.76
CA SER A 492 12.16 -9.25 8.05
C SER A 492 12.00 -9.93 6.70
N ALA A 493 11.15 -10.97 6.60
CA ALA A 493 10.87 -11.63 5.32
C ALA A 493 10.20 -10.68 4.31
N ALA A 494 9.24 -9.87 4.76
CA ALA A 494 8.60 -8.85 3.93
C ALA A 494 9.59 -7.77 3.46
N ALA A 495 10.45 -7.29 4.36
CA ALA A 495 11.50 -6.33 4.04
C ALA A 495 12.54 -6.88 3.04
N GLU A 496 13.01 -8.12 3.25
CA GLU A 496 13.93 -8.80 2.33
C GLU A 496 13.31 -8.95 0.93
N PHE A 497 12.04 -9.34 0.87
CA PHE A 497 11.31 -9.48 -0.40
C PHE A 497 11.24 -8.15 -1.14
N ALA A 498 10.86 -7.07 -0.45
CA ALA A 498 10.84 -5.72 -1.03
C ALA A 498 12.24 -5.27 -1.51
N MET A 499 13.29 -5.46 -0.69
CA MET A 499 14.66 -5.10 -1.06
C MET A 499 15.18 -5.89 -2.27
N LEU A 500 14.80 -7.16 -2.42
CA LEU A 500 15.15 -7.97 -3.60
C LEU A 500 14.48 -7.44 -4.86
N LEU A 501 13.17 -7.18 -4.81
CA LEU A 501 12.40 -6.68 -5.94
C LEU A 501 12.83 -5.26 -6.34
N ARG A 502 13.17 -4.40 -5.37
CA ARG A 502 13.69 -3.05 -5.61
C ARG A 502 15.15 -3.03 -6.07
N ASN A 503 15.84 -4.17 -6.04
CA ASN A 503 17.28 -4.27 -6.27
C ASN A 503 18.10 -3.35 -5.34
N SER A 504 17.69 -3.24 -4.07
CA SER A 504 18.32 -2.42 -3.05
C SER A 504 19.81 -2.71 -2.91
N GLU A 505 20.62 -1.65 -2.77
CA GLU A 505 22.05 -1.80 -2.45
C GLU A 505 22.28 -2.34 -1.03
N PHE A 506 21.28 -2.27 -0.15
CA PHE A 506 21.34 -2.74 1.23
C PHE A 506 20.76 -4.15 1.42
N LYS A 507 20.39 -4.85 0.36
CA LYS A 507 19.85 -6.22 0.44
C LYS A 507 20.83 -7.25 1.01
N GLY A 508 22.13 -6.93 1.06
CA GLY A 508 23.16 -7.78 1.66
C GLY A 508 23.15 -9.22 1.12
N SER A 509 22.99 -10.20 2.01
CA SER A 509 22.90 -11.62 1.67
C SER A 509 21.47 -12.13 1.45
N SER A 510 20.49 -11.23 1.28
CA SER A 510 19.09 -11.59 1.00
C SER A 510 18.95 -12.46 -0.25
N SER A 511 18.00 -13.37 -0.23
CA SER A 511 17.62 -14.19 -1.37
C SER A 511 16.14 -14.61 -1.26
N TYR A 512 15.49 -14.89 -2.39
CA TYR A 512 14.11 -15.38 -2.40
C TYR A 512 13.99 -16.71 -1.62
N GLU A 513 14.99 -17.59 -1.68
CA GLU A 513 15.04 -18.81 -0.87
C GLU A 513 15.04 -18.49 0.63
N HIS A 514 15.77 -17.46 1.06
CA HIS A 514 15.80 -17.02 2.45
C HIS A 514 14.44 -16.47 2.89
N VAL A 515 13.78 -15.66 2.08
CA VAL A 515 12.40 -15.17 2.31
C VAL A 515 11.43 -16.35 2.51
N VAL A 516 11.43 -17.33 1.59
CA VAL A 516 10.59 -18.53 1.66
C VAL A 516 10.86 -19.33 2.95
N LYS A 517 12.12 -19.50 3.32
CA LYS A 517 12.51 -20.21 4.53
C LYS A 517 12.06 -19.49 5.80
N THR A 518 12.25 -18.18 5.85
CA THR A 518 11.92 -17.35 7.01
C THR A 518 10.41 -17.30 7.20
N ALA A 519 9.65 -16.98 6.15
CA ALA A 519 8.19 -16.97 6.18
C ALA A 519 7.61 -18.36 6.49
N GLY A 520 8.20 -19.44 5.94
CA GLY A 520 7.80 -20.82 6.22
C GLY A 520 8.16 -21.33 7.64
N SER A 521 8.90 -20.56 8.43
CA SER A 521 9.19 -20.85 9.84
C SER A 521 8.15 -20.26 10.81
N ILE A 522 7.16 -19.54 10.31
CA ILE A 522 6.08 -18.88 11.05
C ILE A 522 4.79 -19.69 10.88
N PRO A 523 3.84 -19.65 11.84
CA PRO A 523 2.54 -20.26 11.64
C PRO A 523 1.85 -19.79 10.35
N THR A 524 1.31 -20.76 9.63
CA THR A 524 0.68 -20.52 8.33
C THR A 524 -0.59 -19.68 8.46
N THR A 525 -0.65 -18.60 7.72
CA THR A 525 -1.84 -17.78 7.46
C THR A 525 -1.98 -17.60 5.95
N ASP A 526 -3.14 -17.14 5.48
CA ASP A 526 -3.33 -16.86 4.06
C ASP A 526 -2.28 -15.87 3.54
N LYS A 527 -1.97 -14.81 4.32
CA LYS A 527 -0.96 -13.80 3.97
C LYS A 527 0.46 -14.36 3.94
N THR A 528 0.85 -15.24 4.89
CA THR A 528 2.19 -15.84 4.89
C THR A 528 2.37 -16.85 3.76
N ASP A 529 1.33 -17.61 3.42
CA ASP A 529 1.34 -18.50 2.26
C ASP A 529 1.44 -17.72 0.95
N GLU A 530 0.73 -16.62 0.83
CA GLU A 530 0.82 -15.70 -0.31
C GLU A 530 2.25 -15.17 -0.49
N LEU A 531 2.88 -14.64 0.57
CA LEU A 531 4.27 -14.17 0.53
C LEU A 531 5.22 -15.25 0.04
N ILE A 532 5.07 -16.50 0.55
CA ILE A 532 5.88 -17.63 0.14
C ILE A 532 5.70 -17.94 -1.35
N GLN A 533 4.47 -17.90 -1.87
CA GLN A 533 4.19 -18.14 -3.29
C GLN A 533 4.75 -17.03 -4.17
N LEU A 534 4.55 -15.77 -3.79
CA LEU A 534 5.09 -14.62 -4.52
C LEU A 534 6.62 -14.64 -4.55
N ALA A 535 7.28 -14.96 -3.45
CA ALA A 535 8.74 -15.08 -3.41
C ALA A 535 9.25 -16.21 -4.33
N LYS A 536 8.56 -17.36 -4.39
CA LYS A 536 8.91 -18.44 -5.33
C LYS A 536 8.68 -18.03 -6.79
N GLN A 537 7.61 -17.31 -7.09
CA GLN A 537 7.34 -16.85 -8.45
C GLN A 537 8.37 -15.79 -8.88
N ALA A 538 8.71 -14.86 -7.97
CA ALA A 538 9.74 -13.85 -8.22
C ALA A 538 11.12 -14.50 -8.44
N ASP A 539 11.47 -15.56 -7.70
CA ASP A 539 12.71 -16.33 -7.92
C ASP A 539 12.76 -16.95 -9.32
N MET A 540 11.63 -17.46 -9.82
CA MET A 540 11.53 -17.99 -11.19
C MET A 540 11.60 -16.90 -12.27
N LEU A 541 11.18 -15.67 -11.97
CA LEU A 541 11.14 -14.57 -12.94
C LEU A 541 12.45 -13.78 -12.98
N TYR A 542 13.12 -13.61 -11.83
CA TYR A 542 14.23 -12.68 -11.65
C TYR A 542 15.49 -13.32 -11.04
N GLY A 543 15.40 -14.57 -10.53
CA GLY A 543 16.47 -15.30 -9.84
C GLY A 543 17.55 -15.90 -10.73
#